data_c65aec9a79a2d84cfc66d3c368b63be6
#
_entry.id   c65aec9a79a2d84cfc66d3c368b63be6
#
_cell.length_a   1.000
_cell.length_b   1.000
_cell.length_c   1.000
_cell.angle_alpha   90.00
_cell.angle_beta   90.00
_cell.angle_gamma   90.00
#
_symmetry.space_group_name_H-M   'P 1'
#
loop_
_entity.id
_entity.type
_entity.pdbx_description
1 polymer ?
#
loop_
_entity_poly.entity_id
_entity_poly.type
_entity_poly.pdbx_seq_one_letter_code
_entity_poly.pdbx_strand_id
1 'polypeptide(L)'
;MLLFFFTSCTFTLSVHSDFFNAPQLRCFFSRLSCRIPLHLVKEKLILYDTTLKLTPFMKSFDSEKFRQQFPALQQQTVFLDSAATALKPICMIEATQHYYQNHSATVHRSQHASAQAMTARYEQARSLVAELLNAPRPENIIWTKGTSEAINLTAQGYFRPRLNADDEIIISEQEHHSNLLPWLILAEQTGAKIVKWPIGNQNRPDINTLAKLLNEKSRLVAISQMSNVTGTTVDLAQVTALAHQYDCLILVDGAQGIVHTPVDVQRLDIDFYAFSAHKLYGPNGLGVLYGKGELLDAMSPWQGGGKMLTQVSFNGFTPEAVPYRFEAGTPNVAGVVSFAATLEWLKTVDIPLAESHAVTLTDYAEQQLSILAGFISYRAANASLLAFNIQGIHHNDLATLIAEQNISLRSGQHCAQPLLDALGISGCLRASFMPYNNRQDVDKLVSAVKFALSLLEE
;
A
#
# COMPACT_ATOMS: atom_id res chain seq x y z
N MET A 1 -17.43 -16.47 -26.90
CA MET A 1 -16.42 -17.50 -27.23
C MET A 1 -16.56 -18.62 -26.21
N LEU A 2 -16.92 -19.81 -26.65
CA LEU A 2 -17.05 -20.99 -25.77
C LEU A 2 -15.68 -21.67 -25.66
N LEU A 3 -15.13 -21.78 -24.45
CA LEU A 3 -13.94 -22.56 -24.19
C LEU A 3 -14.33 -23.87 -23.46
N PHE A 4 -13.93 -24.99 -24.02
CA PHE A 4 -14.10 -26.31 -23.40
C PHE A 4 -12.77 -26.73 -22.75
N PHE A 5 -12.82 -27.03 -21.46
CA PHE A 5 -11.69 -27.65 -20.75
C PHE A 5 -12.03 -29.09 -20.38
N PHE A 6 -11.10 -30.01 -20.67
CA PHE A 6 -11.16 -31.41 -20.25
C PHE A 6 -10.29 -31.60 -19.01
N THR A 7 -10.88 -31.94 -17.89
CA THR A 7 -10.16 -32.57 -16.79
C THR A 7 -11.00 -33.69 -16.21
N SER A 8 -10.49 -34.91 -16.29
CA SER A 8 -10.99 -36.14 -15.63
C SER A 8 -12.52 -36.31 -15.64
N CYS A 9 -13.11 -36.58 -16.82
CA CYS A 9 -14.52 -36.98 -17.00
C CYS A 9 -15.62 -36.02 -16.54
N THR A 10 -15.32 -34.76 -16.25
CA THR A 10 -16.32 -33.74 -15.93
C THR A 10 -16.30 -32.63 -16.99
N PHE A 11 -17.46 -32.23 -17.51
CA PHE A 11 -17.62 -31.12 -18.44
C PHE A 11 -17.98 -29.87 -17.65
N THR A 12 -17.21 -28.78 -17.80
CA THR A 12 -17.57 -27.48 -17.27
C THR A 12 -17.89 -26.53 -18.44
N LEU A 13 -19.10 -26.00 -18.47
CA LEU A 13 -19.54 -25.03 -19.46
C LEU A 13 -19.49 -23.63 -18.83
N SER A 14 -18.66 -22.73 -19.37
CA SER A 14 -18.68 -21.32 -18.99
C SER A 14 -19.33 -20.51 -20.09
N VAL A 15 -20.44 -19.82 -19.77
CA VAL A 15 -21.19 -18.96 -20.71
C VAL A 15 -21.11 -17.51 -20.24
N HIS A 16 -20.64 -16.63 -21.09
CA HIS A 16 -20.72 -15.16 -20.84
C HIS A 16 -22.14 -14.66 -21.06
N SER A 17 -22.56 -13.68 -20.28
CA SER A 17 -23.92 -13.15 -20.13
C SER A 17 -24.58 -12.59 -21.39
N ASP A 18 -23.84 -12.34 -22.47
CA ASP A 18 -24.34 -11.66 -23.66
C ASP A 18 -24.93 -12.58 -24.74
N PHE A 19 -25.07 -13.89 -24.43
CA PHE A 19 -25.44 -14.89 -25.45
C PHE A 19 -26.87 -15.42 -25.38
N PHE A 20 -27.72 -14.89 -24.51
CA PHE A 20 -29.05 -15.49 -24.29
C PHE A 20 -30.14 -15.18 -25.33
N ASN A 21 -29.88 -14.38 -26.35
CA ASN A 21 -30.91 -13.93 -27.33
C ASN A 21 -30.64 -14.34 -28.80
N ALA A 22 -29.88 -15.37 -29.11
CA ALA A 22 -29.56 -15.71 -30.49
C ALA A 22 -30.19 -17.04 -30.94
N PRO A 23 -30.90 -17.04 -32.08
CA PRO A 23 -31.46 -18.25 -32.72
C PRO A 23 -30.43 -19.30 -33.18
N GLN A 24 -29.14 -18.99 -33.05
CA GLN A 24 -28.02 -19.80 -33.56
C GLN A 24 -27.66 -21.00 -32.71
N LEU A 25 -28.17 -21.13 -31.48
CA LEU A 25 -27.94 -22.28 -30.63
C LEU A 25 -28.48 -23.62 -31.16
N ARG A 26 -29.52 -23.59 -32.00
CA ARG A 26 -30.08 -24.80 -32.60
C ARG A 26 -29.20 -25.43 -33.68
N CYS A 27 -28.38 -24.64 -34.39
CA CYS A 27 -27.48 -25.14 -35.42
C CYS A 27 -26.17 -25.72 -34.90
N PHE A 28 -25.74 -25.35 -33.69
CA PHE A 28 -24.46 -25.78 -33.16
C PHE A 28 -24.48 -27.22 -32.62
N PHE A 29 -25.62 -27.63 -32.03
CA PHE A 29 -25.79 -29.02 -31.52
C PHE A 29 -26.01 -30.06 -32.61
N SER A 30 -26.40 -29.70 -33.82
CA SER A 30 -26.59 -30.63 -34.91
C SER A 30 -25.30 -31.07 -35.62
N ARG A 31 -24.16 -30.47 -35.31
CA ARG A 31 -22.86 -30.77 -35.94
C ARG A 31 -21.84 -31.44 -35.00
N LEU A 32 -22.18 -31.65 -33.72
CA LEU A 32 -21.34 -32.39 -32.79
C LEU A 32 -21.77 -33.89 -32.83
N SER A 33 -21.01 -34.73 -33.54
CA SER A 33 -21.20 -36.17 -33.60
C SER A 33 -20.71 -36.85 -32.29
N CYS A 34 -21.22 -36.42 -31.14
CA CYS A 34 -21.13 -37.11 -29.88
C CYS A 34 -22.50 -37.64 -29.49
N ARG A 35 -22.68 -38.96 -29.46
CA ARG A 35 -23.92 -39.63 -29.02
C ARG A 35 -24.12 -39.43 -27.51
N ILE A 36 -24.65 -38.29 -27.12
CA ILE A 36 -25.22 -38.07 -25.79
C ILE A 36 -26.73 -38.34 -25.93
N PRO A 37 -27.33 -39.21 -25.13
CA PRO A 37 -28.76 -39.47 -25.18
C PRO A 37 -29.56 -38.19 -24.95
N LEU A 38 -30.43 -37.84 -25.88
CA LEU A 38 -31.18 -36.58 -25.89
C LEU A 38 -32.06 -36.35 -24.65
N HIS A 39 -32.42 -37.40 -23.93
CA HIS A 39 -33.23 -37.34 -22.72
C HIS A 39 -32.47 -36.76 -21.52
N LEU A 40 -31.17 -37.07 -21.37
CA LEU A 40 -30.32 -36.53 -20.29
C LEU A 40 -30.06 -35.01 -20.46
N VAL A 41 -30.04 -34.53 -21.72
CA VAL A 41 -29.91 -33.11 -22.01
C VAL A 41 -31.22 -32.37 -21.73
N LYS A 42 -32.36 -32.99 -22.00
CA LYS A 42 -33.69 -32.40 -21.72
C LYS A 42 -33.97 -32.30 -20.22
N GLU A 43 -33.68 -33.32 -19.42
CA GLU A 43 -33.92 -33.23 -17.98
C GLU A 43 -33.02 -32.19 -17.27
N LYS A 44 -31.78 -32.04 -17.70
CA LYS A 44 -30.93 -30.99 -17.17
C LYS A 44 -31.34 -29.59 -17.64
N LEU A 45 -31.80 -29.44 -18.88
CA LEU A 45 -32.29 -28.15 -19.37
C LEU A 45 -33.63 -27.73 -18.75
N ILE A 46 -34.52 -28.69 -18.42
CA ILE A 46 -35.79 -28.41 -17.74
C ILE A 46 -35.57 -28.02 -16.28
N LEU A 47 -34.55 -28.57 -15.62
CA LEU A 47 -34.14 -28.13 -14.27
C LEU A 47 -33.52 -26.72 -14.26
N TYR A 48 -32.93 -26.29 -15.38
CA TYR A 48 -32.40 -24.92 -15.52
C TYR A 48 -33.47 -23.85 -15.74
N ASP A 49 -34.66 -24.21 -16.27
CA ASP A 49 -35.71 -23.21 -16.60
C ASP A 49 -36.66 -22.90 -15.43
N THR A 50 -36.61 -23.66 -14.34
CA THR A 50 -37.59 -23.47 -13.25
C THR A 50 -37.02 -23.03 -11.90
N THR A 51 -35.69 -22.99 -11.67
CA THR A 51 -35.16 -22.67 -10.32
C THR A 51 -33.76 -22.07 -10.24
N LEU A 52 -33.12 -21.70 -11.33
CA LEU A 52 -31.80 -21.07 -11.24
C LEU A 52 -31.88 -19.55 -11.43
N LYS A 53 -32.25 -18.84 -10.35
CA LYS A 53 -31.54 -17.63 -10.01
C LYS A 53 -30.13 -18.03 -9.56
N LEU A 54 -29.26 -18.40 -10.50
CA LEU A 54 -27.82 -18.37 -10.30
C LEU A 54 -27.40 -16.90 -10.36
N THR A 55 -27.72 -16.15 -9.31
CA THR A 55 -26.77 -15.16 -8.87
C THR A 55 -25.57 -15.98 -8.43
N PRO A 56 -24.38 -15.88 -9.04
CA PRO A 56 -23.19 -16.36 -8.39
C PRO A 56 -23.25 -15.72 -6.99
N PHE A 57 -23.09 -16.52 -5.96
CA PHE A 57 -22.81 -16.02 -4.63
C PHE A 57 -21.50 -15.23 -4.80
N MET A 58 -21.63 -13.97 -5.20
CA MET A 58 -20.50 -13.05 -5.07
C MET A 58 -20.25 -13.00 -3.56
N LYS A 59 -19.10 -13.54 -3.13
CA LYS A 59 -18.64 -13.34 -1.76
C LYS A 59 -18.72 -11.85 -1.51
N SER A 60 -19.67 -11.43 -0.72
CA SER A 60 -19.75 -10.04 -0.25
C SER A 60 -18.76 -9.88 0.88
N PHE A 61 -18.05 -8.77 0.91
CA PHE A 61 -17.21 -8.41 2.05
C PHE A 61 -18.11 -8.11 3.25
N ASP A 62 -17.87 -8.80 4.36
CA ASP A 62 -18.56 -8.55 5.63
C ASP A 62 -17.86 -7.40 6.38
N SER A 63 -18.21 -6.17 5.99
CA SER A 63 -17.63 -4.96 6.56
C SER A 63 -17.95 -4.81 8.05
N GLU A 64 -19.10 -5.29 8.50
CA GLU A 64 -19.50 -5.19 9.91
C GLU A 64 -18.63 -6.10 10.79
N LYS A 65 -18.44 -7.36 10.38
CA LYS A 65 -17.52 -8.28 11.06
C LYS A 65 -16.09 -7.78 11.06
N PHE A 66 -15.65 -7.15 9.95
CA PHE A 66 -14.33 -6.53 9.87
C PHE A 66 -14.22 -5.34 10.82
N ARG A 67 -15.22 -4.45 10.83
CA ARG A 67 -15.29 -3.26 11.71
C ARG A 67 -15.19 -3.62 13.20
N GLN A 68 -15.83 -4.72 13.62
CA GLN A 68 -15.80 -5.20 15.01
C GLN A 68 -14.40 -5.56 15.51
N GLN A 69 -13.43 -5.78 14.62
CA GLN A 69 -12.03 -6.03 14.98
C GLN A 69 -11.30 -4.76 15.46
N PHE A 70 -11.91 -3.58 15.35
CA PHE A 70 -11.28 -2.28 15.64
C PHE A 70 -11.94 -1.60 16.84
N PRO A 71 -11.42 -1.77 18.07
CA PRO A 71 -12.04 -1.22 19.29
C PRO A 71 -12.20 0.30 19.27
N ALA A 72 -11.31 1.02 18.58
CA ALA A 72 -11.39 2.49 18.47
C ALA A 72 -12.66 3.00 17.76
N LEU A 73 -13.32 2.17 16.94
CA LEU A 73 -14.56 2.51 16.25
C LEU A 73 -15.81 2.38 17.12
N GLN A 74 -15.70 1.88 18.36
CA GLN A 74 -16.80 1.85 19.33
C GLN A 74 -17.12 3.25 19.89
N GLN A 75 -16.22 4.22 19.69
CA GLN A 75 -16.46 5.63 19.96
C GLN A 75 -17.34 6.24 18.84
N GLN A 76 -18.08 7.31 19.15
CA GLN A 76 -19.02 7.92 18.19
C GLN A 76 -18.34 8.72 17.05
N THR A 77 -17.05 8.59 16.86
CA THR A 77 -16.27 9.32 15.86
C THR A 77 -16.25 8.58 14.51
N VAL A 78 -16.45 9.30 13.43
CA VAL A 78 -16.22 8.82 12.06
C VAL A 78 -14.73 9.00 11.72
N PHE A 79 -14.02 7.93 11.49
CA PHE A 79 -12.58 7.98 11.23
C PHE A 79 -12.29 7.82 9.73
N LEU A 80 -11.87 8.92 9.08
CA LEU A 80 -11.54 9.02 7.66
C LEU A 80 -10.12 9.57 7.42
N ASP A 81 -9.19 9.39 8.37
CA ASP A 81 -7.77 9.78 8.21
C ASP A 81 -6.82 8.57 8.20
N SER A 82 -7.29 7.45 7.65
CA SER A 82 -6.53 6.19 7.62
C SER A 82 -5.27 6.25 6.75
N ALA A 83 -5.23 7.10 5.75
CA ALA A 83 -4.02 7.33 4.96
C ALA A 83 -2.87 8.00 5.74
N ALA A 84 -3.18 8.62 6.90
CA ALA A 84 -2.17 9.05 7.85
C ALA A 84 -1.73 7.89 8.75
N THR A 85 -2.68 7.17 9.35
CA THR A 85 -2.44 5.96 10.15
C THR A 85 -3.73 5.13 10.22
N ALA A 86 -3.68 3.84 9.91
CA ALA A 86 -4.83 2.96 10.06
C ALA A 86 -5.14 2.68 11.54
N LEU A 87 -6.41 2.43 11.87
CA LEU A 87 -6.79 1.93 13.18
C LEU A 87 -6.18 0.55 13.44
N LYS A 88 -6.08 0.16 14.72
CA LYS A 88 -5.39 -1.06 15.13
C LYS A 88 -6.40 -2.16 15.44
N PRO A 89 -6.27 -3.36 14.84
CA PRO A 89 -7.12 -4.48 15.15
C PRO A 89 -6.81 -5.05 16.54
N ILE A 90 -7.78 -5.71 17.14
CA ILE A 90 -7.69 -6.27 18.50
C ILE A 90 -6.49 -7.21 18.62
N CYS A 91 -6.20 -8.03 17.60
CA CYS A 91 -5.07 -8.97 17.62
C CYS A 91 -3.71 -8.27 17.80
N MET A 92 -3.51 -7.09 17.20
CA MET A 92 -2.30 -6.28 17.36
C MET A 92 -2.19 -5.72 18.79
N ILE A 93 -3.31 -5.20 19.32
CA ILE A 93 -3.37 -4.62 20.66
C ILE A 93 -3.05 -5.69 21.72
N GLU A 94 -3.72 -6.84 21.62
CA GLU A 94 -3.53 -7.97 22.53
C GLU A 94 -2.11 -8.55 22.47
N ALA A 95 -1.52 -8.65 21.27
CA ALA A 95 -0.14 -9.10 21.11
C ALA A 95 0.87 -8.15 21.78
N THR A 96 0.65 -6.83 21.66
CA THR A 96 1.44 -5.82 22.34
C THR A 96 1.32 -5.93 23.86
N GLN A 97 0.09 -6.04 24.36
CA GLN A 97 -0.20 -6.21 25.79
C GLN A 97 0.43 -7.49 26.33
N HIS A 98 0.26 -8.60 25.63
CA HIS A 98 0.83 -9.90 26.02
C HIS A 98 2.37 -9.86 26.12
N TYR A 99 3.03 -9.20 25.17
CA TYR A 99 4.47 -9.01 25.21
C TYR A 99 4.91 -8.32 26.51
N TYR A 100 4.34 -7.18 26.84
CA TYR A 100 4.73 -6.42 28.02
C TYR A 100 4.34 -7.09 29.33
N GLN A 101 3.24 -7.80 29.38
CA GLN A 101 2.77 -8.48 30.59
C GLN A 101 3.54 -9.77 30.89
N ASN A 102 3.96 -10.51 29.86
CA ASN A 102 4.39 -11.90 30.06
C ASN A 102 5.82 -12.19 29.59
N HIS A 103 6.41 -11.39 28.70
CA HIS A 103 7.63 -11.79 28.01
C HIS A 103 8.76 -10.78 28.07
N SER A 104 8.53 -9.51 27.95
CA SER A 104 9.49 -8.35 27.99
C SER A 104 10.99 -8.70 27.81
N ALA A 105 11.31 -9.76 27.05
CA ALA A 105 12.67 -10.24 26.88
C ALA A 105 13.35 -9.56 25.70
N THR A 106 14.68 -9.42 25.78
CA THR A 106 15.51 -9.01 24.64
C THR A 106 15.65 -10.14 23.63
N VAL A 107 16.10 -9.82 22.42
CA VAL A 107 16.31 -10.79 21.34
C VAL A 107 17.79 -10.93 20.98
N HIS A 108 18.19 -12.10 20.47
CA HIS A 108 19.49 -12.47 19.89
C HIS A 108 20.69 -12.55 20.85
N ARG A 109 20.62 -12.11 22.12
CA ARG A 109 21.80 -12.03 23.02
C ARG A 109 21.71 -12.85 24.30
N SER A 110 20.51 -13.18 24.75
CA SER A 110 20.30 -13.89 25.99
C SER A 110 20.01 -15.37 25.76
N GLN A 111 20.56 -16.24 26.62
CA GLN A 111 20.46 -17.70 26.48
C GLN A 111 19.26 -18.30 27.24
N HIS A 112 18.53 -17.50 28.03
CA HIS A 112 17.39 -18.03 28.78
C HIS A 112 16.18 -18.29 27.86
N ALA A 113 15.33 -19.24 28.21
CA ALA A 113 14.24 -19.75 27.38
C ALA A 113 13.31 -18.65 26.86
N SER A 114 12.96 -17.65 27.67
CA SER A 114 12.10 -16.54 27.24
C SER A 114 12.75 -15.70 26.12
N ALA A 115 14.05 -15.43 26.18
CA ALA A 115 14.76 -14.68 25.14
C ALA A 115 14.90 -15.50 23.84
N GLN A 116 15.11 -16.80 23.94
CA GLN A 116 15.15 -17.69 22.77
C GLN A 116 13.79 -17.75 22.09
N ALA A 117 12.70 -17.93 22.86
CA ALA A 117 11.33 -17.92 22.33
C ALA A 117 10.99 -16.58 21.68
N MET A 118 11.42 -15.47 22.29
CA MET A 118 11.17 -14.13 21.72
C MET A 118 11.99 -13.87 20.46
N THR A 119 13.23 -14.35 20.39
CA THR A 119 14.06 -14.31 19.18
C THR A 119 13.40 -15.08 18.04
N ALA A 120 12.89 -16.28 18.32
CA ALA A 120 12.17 -17.06 17.30
C ALA A 120 10.94 -16.32 16.77
N ARG A 121 10.13 -15.69 17.63
CA ARG A 121 8.96 -14.88 17.22
C ARG A 121 9.36 -13.63 16.41
N TYR A 122 10.45 -13.00 16.79
CA TYR A 122 10.98 -11.82 16.10
C TYR A 122 11.41 -12.17 14.66
N GLU A 123 12.11 -13.29 14.48
CA GLU A 123 12.54 -13.74 13.15
C GLU A 123 11.37 -14.36 12.33
N GLN A 124 10.39 -14.96 12.99
CA GLN A 124 9.14 -15.34 12.34
C GLN A 124 8.42 -14.13 11.75
N ALA A 125 8.37 -13.00 12.47
CA ALA A 125 7.79 -11.76 11.95
C ALA A 125 8.50 -11.28 10.67
N ARG A 126 9.84 -11.41 10.63
CA ARG A 126 10.63 -11.08 9.43
C ARG A 126 10.26 -11.98 8.26
N SER A 127 10.07 -13.28 8.52
CA SER A 127 9.63 -14.25 7.51
C SER A 127 8.22 -13.95 6.98
N LEU A 128 7.29 -13.50 7.85
CA LEU A 128 5.95 -13.08 7.44
C LEU A 128 5.97 -11.85 6.53
N VAL A 129 6.87 -10.91 6.79
CA VAL A 129 7.04 -9.75 5.88
C VAL A 129 7.67 -10.18 4.56
N ALA A 130 8.63 -11.09 4.57
CA ALA A 130 9.21 -11.65 3.34
C ALA A 130 8.13 -12.34 2.50
N GLU A 131 7.24 -13.10 3.13
CA GLU A 131 6.08 -13.71 2.47
C GLU A 131 5.10 -12.65 1.91
N LEU A 132 4.79 -11.60 2.67
CA LEU A 132 3.91 -10.50 2.23
C LEU A 132 4.40 -9.85 0.94
N LEU A 133 5.71 -9.67 0.80
CA LEU A 133 6.35 -9.03 -0.36
C LEU A 133 6.78 -10.02 -1.45
N ASN A 134 6.64 -11.32 -1.23
CA ASN A 134 7.28 -12.37 -2.02
C ASN A 134 8.80 -12.14 -2.16
N ALA A 135 9.47 -11.75 -1.05
CA ALA A 135 10.92 -11.58 -1.03
C ALA A 135 11.62 -12.94 -1.07
N PRO A 136 12.80 -13.06 -1.73
CA PRO A 136 13.50 -14.35 -1.88
C PRO A 136 13.90 -14.99 -0.54
N ARG A 137 14.26 -14.18 0.45
CA ARG A 137 14.73 -14.62 1.78
C ARG A 137 14.33 -13.63 2.87
N PRO A 138 14.13 -14.07 4.11
CA PRO A 138 13.87 -13.16 5.25
C PRO A 138 14.98 -12.12 5.45
N GLU A 139 16.24 -12.44 5.16
CA GLU A 139 17.37 -11.52 5.29
C GLU A 139 17.27 -10.30 4.34
N ASN A 140 16.43 -10.37 3.29
CA ASN A 140 16.13 -9.22 2.45
C ASN A 140 15.25 -8.15 3.15
N ILE A 141 14.78 -8.44 4.37
CA ILE A 141 13.92 -7.56 5.15
C ILE A 141 14.72 -6.94 6.30
N ILE A 142 14.73 -5.62 6.37
CA ILE A 142 15.37 -4.83 7.42
C ILE A 142 14.31 -4.08 8.21
N TRP A 143 14.34 -4.18 9.53
CA TRP A 143 13.48 -3.41 10.41
C TRP A 143 13.98 -1.98 10.54
N THR A 144 13.06 -1.04 10.39
CA THR A 144 13.30 0.41 10.57
C THR A 144 12.19 1.01 11.45
N LYS A 145 12.28 2.30 11.76
CA LYS A 145 11.23 3.01 12.51
C LYS A 145 10.04 3.42 11.64
N GLY A 146 10.18 3.34 10.31
CA GLY A 146 9.17 3.73 9.33
C GLY A 146 9.77 3.91 7.94
N THR A 147 8.93 4.18 6.96
CA THR A 147 9.32 4.43 5.56
C THR A 147 10.41 5.50 5.44
N SER A 148 10.28 6.60 6.19
CA SER A 148 11.26 7.69 6.14
C SER A 148 12.66 7.22 6.54
N GLU A 149 12.82 6.39 7.61
CA GLU A 149 14.12 5.84 7.97
C GLU A 149 14.61 4.83 6.94
N ALA A 150 13.73 4.01 6.37
CA ALA A 150 14.08 3.05 5.34
C ALA A 150 14.68 3.72 4.09
N ILE A 151 14.07 4.81 3.63
CA ILE A 151 14.55 5.60 2.50
C ILE A 151 15.88 6.30 2.85
N ASN A 152 16.00 6.90 4.04
CA ASN A 152 17.25 7.50 4.49
C ASN A 152 18.38 6.46 4.63
N LEU A 153 18.09 5.27 5.13
CA LEU A 153 19.06 4.18 5.20
C LEU A 153 19.58 3.81 3.81
N THR A 154 18.69 3.70 2.83
CA THR A 154 19.07 3.43 1.44
C THR A 154 19.91 4.58 0.86
N ALA A 155 19.48 5.83 1.07
CA ALA A 155 20.21 7.00 0.60
C ALA A 155 21.64 7.06 1.18
N GLN A 156 21.78 6.90 2.48
CA GLN A 156 23.07 7.04 3.17
C GLN A 156 23.96 5.77 3.06
N GLY A 157 23.35 4.58 3.14
CA GLY A 157 24.09 3.32 3.15
C GLY A 157 24.50 2.84 1.76
N TYR A 158 23.62 3.03 0.76
CA TYR A 158 23.89 2.56 -0.61
C TYR A 158 24.36 3.67 -1.53
N PHE A 159 23.60 4.77 -1.66
CA PHE A 159 23.85 5.76 -2.72
C PHE A 159 24.95 6.76 -2.35
N ARG A 160 25.02 7.25 -1.10
CA ARG A 160 26.04 8.24 -0.71
C ARG A 160 27.46 7.87 -1.07
N PRO A 161 27.98 6.65 -0.83
CA PRO A 161 29.35 6.31 -1.19
C PRO A 161 29.58 6.06 -2.68
N ARG A 162 28.55 6.10 -3.52
CA ARG A 162 28.58 5.77 -4.95
C ARG A 162 28.28 6.93 -5.88
N LEU A 163 27.52 7.93 -5.41
CA LEU A 163 27.12 9.06 -6.23
C LEU A 163 28.21 10.14 -6.30
N ASN A 164 28.26 10.82 -7.44
CA ASN A 164 29.11 11.96 -7.71
C ASN A 164 28.33 13.05 -8.50
N ALA A 165 28.99 14.17 -8.82
CA ALA A 165 28.36 15.34 -9.44
C ALA A 165 27.81 15.12 -10.86
N ASP A 166 28.21 14.05 -11.55
CA ASP A 166 27.72 13.73 -12.89
C ASP A 166 26.49 12.84 -12.88
N ASP A 167 26.20 12.23 -11.73
CA ASP A 167 25.08 11.32 -11.57
C ASP A 167 23.74 12.04 -11.40
N GLU A 168 22.67 11.37 -11.78
CA GLU A 168 21.30 11.88 -11.74
C GLU A 168 20.38 10.98 -10.90
N ILE A 169 19.52 11.63 -10.10
CA ILE A 169 18.44 10.99 -9.32
C ILE A 169 17.12 11.51 -9.88
N ILE A 170 16.33 10.61 -10.46
CA ILE A 170 15.01 10.94 -11.01
C ILE A 170 13.97 10.75 -9.91
N ILE A 171 13.19 11.78 -9.62
CA ILE A 171 12.16 11.78 -8.57
C ILE A 171 10.84 12.24 -9.16
N SER A 172 9.78 11.48 -8.91
CA SER A 172 8.45 11.86 -9.34
C SER A 172 7.94 13.09 -8.58
N GLU A 173 7.23 13.97 -9.28
CA GLU A 173 6.61 15.17 -8.70
C GLU A 173 5.47 14.84 -7.72
N GLN A 174 4.94 13.61 -7.71
CA GLN A 174 3.90 13.17 -6.79
C GLN A 174 4.42 12.72 -5.42
N GLU A 175 5.74 12.73 -5.17
CA GLU A 175 6.33 12.09 -4.00
C GLU A 175 5.94 12.77 -2.68
N HIS A 176 5.69 11.92 -1.68
CA HIS A 176 5.68 12.35 -0.29
C HIS A 176 7.06 12.88 0.10
N HIS A 177 7.13 13.87 1.01
CA HIS A 177 8.40 14.47 1.47
C HIS A 177 9.42 13.40 1.94
N SER A 178 8.98 12.27 2.47
CA SER A 178 9.87 11.17 2.87
C SER A 178 10.63 10.53 1.71
N ASN A 179 10.09 10.60 0.48
CA ASN A 179 10.76 10.10 -0.73
C ASN A 179 11.27 11.23 -1.64
N LEU A 180 11.36 12.43 -1.12
CA LEU A 180 11.95 13.61 -1.79
C LEU A 180 13.16 14.12 -1.01
N LEU A 181 12.97 14.48 0.27
CA LEU A 181 13.99 15.17 1.07
C LEU A 181 15.30 14.38 1.25
N PRO A 182 15.29 13.04 1.48
CA PRO A 182 16.54 12.29 1.57
C PRO A 182 17.42 12.42 0.32
N TRP A 183 16.79 12.49 -0.85
CA TRP A 183 17.49 12.61 -2.12
C TRP A 183 18.00 14.03 -2.37
N LEU A 184 17.26 15.07 -1.98
CA LEU A 184 17.72 16.47 -2.01
C LEU A 184 18.94 16.65 -1.12
N ILE A 185 18.89 16.15 0.12
CA ILE A 185 20.03 16.16 1.06
C ILE A 185 21.23 15.40 0.49
N LEU A 186 20.99 14.24 -0.11
CA LEU A 186 22.03 13.43 -0.72
C LEU A 186 22.68 14.14 -1.92
N ALA A 187 21.86 14.77 -2.76
CA ALA A 187 22.34 15.55 -3.90
C ALA A 187 23.24 16.72 -3.46
N GLU A 188 22.85 17.44 -2.38
CA GLU A 188 23.67 18.48 -1.79
C GLU A 188 25.02 17.93 -1.29
N GLN A 189 25.05 16.74 -0.71
CA GLN A 189 26.26 16.11 -0.16
C GLN A 189 27.21 15.57 -1.23
N THR A 190 26.69 15.13 -2.38
CA THR A 190 27.46 14.43 -3.43
C THR A 190 27.67 15.24 -4.67
N GLY A 191 26.90 16.32 -4.85
CA GLY A 191 26.86 17.11 -6.09
C GLY A 191 25.97 16.47 -7.18
N ALA A 192 25.36 15.32 -6.94
CA ALA A 192 24.46 14.66 -7.90
C ALA A 192 23.25 15.57 -8.23
N LYS A 193 22.68 15.37 -9.41
CA LYS A 193 21.59 16.23 -9.90
C LYS A 193 20.23 15.57 -9.63
N ILE A 194 19.28 16.36 -9.16
CA ILE A 194 17.89 15.96 -9.08
C ILE A 194 17.20 16.24 -10.42
N VAL A 195 16.61 15.22 -10.99
CA VAL A 195 15.82 15.29 -12.23
C VAL A 195 14.35 15.09 -11.86
N LYS A 196 13.55 16.13 -12.07
CA LYS A 196 12.12 16.08 -11.79
C LYS A 196 11.40 15.27 -12.87
N TRP A 197 10.66 14.25 -12.45
CA TRP A 197 9.71 13.52 -13.29
C TRP A 197 8.30 14.10 -13.07
N PRO A 198 7.83 15.01 -13.95
CA PRO A 198 6.58 15.72 -13.75
C PRO A 198 5.37 14.80 -13.86
N ILE A 199 4.28 15.20 -13.18
CA ILE A 199 2.97 14.62 -13.44
C ILE A 199 2.46 15.09 -14.80
N GLY A 200 1.84 14.18 -15.53
CA GLY A 200 1.21 14.46 -16.82
C GLY A 200 -0.32 14.52 -16.71
N ASN A 201 -0.97 14.21 -17.80
CA ASN A 201 -2.43 14.07 -17.84
C ASN A 201 -2.92 13.06 -16.79
N GLN A 202 -4.09 13.30 -16.20
CA GLN A 202 -4.67 12.49 -15.12
C GLN A 202 -3.88 12.57 -13.79
N ASN A 203 -3.10 13.65 -13.58
CA ASN A 203 -2.37 13.93 -12.34
C ASN A 203 -1.47 12.77 -11.88
N ARG A 204 -0.84 12.09 -12.81
CA ARG A 204 0.09 10.97 -12.53
C ARG A 204 1.36 11.06 -13.37
N PRO A 205 2.47 10.48 -12.88
CA PRO A 205 3.70 10.34 -13.67
C PRO A 205 3.45 9.53 -14.95
N ASP A 206 3.93 10.05 -16.08
CA ASP A 206 3.79 9.39 -17.38
C ASP A 206 5.08 8.65 -17.76
N ILE A 207 4.94 7.38 -18.16
CA ILE A 207 6.07 6.51 -18.52
C ILE A 207 6.86 7.01 -19.74
N ASN A 208 6.18 7.66 -20.71
CA ASN A 208 6.87 8.20 -21.88
C ASN A 208 7.72 9.42 -21.50
N THR A 209 7.35 10.13 -20.45
CA THR A 209 8.17 11.20 -19.89
C THR A 209 9.39 10.61 -19.19
N LEU A 210 9.24 9.55 -18.38
CA LEU A 210 10.37 8.85 -17.78
C LEU A 210 11.38 8.36 -18.83
N ALA A 211 10.88 7.78 -19.93
CA ALA A 211 11.73 7.30 -21.03
C ALA A 211 12.60 8.40 -21.67
N LYS A 212 12.17 9.67 -21.60
CA LYS A 212 12.96 10.82 -22.10
C LYS A 212 13.93 11.37 -21.06
N LEU A 213 13.69 11.12 -19.78
CA LEU A 213 14.54 11.57 -18.68
C LEU A 213 15.71 10.62 -18.41
N LEU A 214 15.50 9.32 -18.60
CA LEU A 214 16.51 8.29 -18.38
C LEU A 214 17.66 8.42 -19.38
N ASN A 215 18.90 8.31 -18.87
CA ASN A 215 20.13 8.36 -19.65
C ASN A 215 21.26 7.64 -18.88
N GLU A 216 22.46 7.59 -19.43
CA GLU A 216 23.63 6.90 -18.87
C GLU A 216 24.10 7.44 -17.51
N LYS A 217 23.65 8.65 -17.10
CA LYS A 217 23.95 9.26 -15.81
C LYS A 217 22.90 8.92 -14.74
N SER A 218 21.76 8.40 -15.12
CA SER A 218 20.69 8.04 -14.20
C SER A 218 21.12 6.90 -13.29
N ARG A 219 20.98 7.09 -11.95
CA ARG A 219 21.39 6.09 -10.96
C ARG A 219 20.22 5.59 -10.13
N LEU A 220 19.18 6.39 -9.98
CA LEU A 220 18.02 6.07 -9.19
C LEU A 220 16.76 6.68 -9.79
N VAL A 221 15.69 5.89 -9.83
CA VAL A 221 14.31 6.37 -9.92
C VAL A 221 13.65 6.18 -8.55
N ALA A 222 13.24 7.29 -7.91
CA ALA A 222 12.47 7.28 -6.67
C ALA A 222 11.00 7.53 -7.00
N ILE A 223 10.12 6.57 -6.65
CA ILE A 223 8.71 6.59 -7.02
C ILE A 223 7.82 6.01 -5.93
N SER A 224 6.70 6.66 -5.64
CA SER A 224 5.64 6.10 -4.81
C SER A 224 4.78 5.11 -5.61
N GLN A 225 4.50 3.94 -5.04
CA GLN A 225 3.56 2.98 -5.62
C GLN A 225 2.16 3.59 -5.78
N MET A 226 1.73 4.39 -4.79
CA MET A 226 0.45 5.07 -4.76
C MET A 226 0.58 6.44 -4.10
N SER A 227 0.06 7.48 -4.74
CA SER A 227 0.03 8.82 -4.18
C SER A 227 -0.83 8.86 -2.91
N ASN A 228 -0.30 9.46 -1.85
CA ASN A 228 -1.03 9.66 -0.59
C ASN A 228 -2.05 10.81 -0.66
N VAL A 229 -2.14 11.52 -1.78
CA VAL A 229 -3.11 12.61 -2.01
C VAL A 229 -4.18 12.17 -2.98
N THR A 230 -3.81 11.88 -4.22
CA THR A 230 -4.75 11.58 -5.29
C THR A 230 -5.14 10.10 -5.36
N GLY A 231 -4.34 9.21 -4.76
CA GLY A 231 -4.50 7.77 -4.91
C GLY A 231 -4.06 7.23 -6.27
N THR A 232 -3.40 8.05 -7.11
CA THR A 232 -2.86 7.58 -8.40
C THR A 232 -1.80 6.52 -8.17
N THR A 233 -1.83 5.48 -9.01
CA THR A 233 -0.82 4.41 -9.05
C THR A 233 -0.04 4.47 -10.34
N VAL A 234 1.16 3.89 -10.33
CA VAL A 234 2.03 3.73 -11.49
C VAL A 234 2.19 2.26 -11.85
N ASP A 235 2.45 1.97 -13.11
CA ASP A 235 2.84 0.62 -13.53
C ASP A 235 4.30 0.37 -13.16
N LEU A 236 4.52 -0.17 -11.97
CA LEU A 236 5.87 -0.46 -11.45
C LEU A 236 6.64 -1.42 -12.35
N ALA A 237 5.99 -2.37 -13.02
CA ALA A 237 6.67 -3.30 -13.92
C ALA A 237 7.29 -2.55 -15.11
N GLN A 238 6.54 -1.62 -15.71
CA GLN A 238 7.07 -0.80 -16.79
C GLN A 238 8.16 0.17 -16.33
N VAL A 239 7.97 0.82 -15.15
CA VAL A 239 8.96 1.75 -14.59
C VAL A 239 10.27 1.02 -14.31
N THR A 240 10.21 -0.14 -13.64
CA THR A 240 11.40 -0.92 -13.31
C THR A 240 12.13 -1.43 -14.56
N ALA A 241 11.39 -2.04 -15.49
CA ALA A 241 11.97 -2.55 -16.73
C ALA A 241 12.64 -1.43 -17.55
N LEU A 242 12.09 -0.22 -17.54
CA LEU A 242 12.66 0.91 -18.24
C LEU A 242 13.91 1.46 -17.54
N ALA A 243 13.88 1.60 -16.20
CA ALA A 243 15.04 2.05 -15.42
C ALA A 243 16.23 1.10 -15.57
N HIS A 244 16.00 -0.20 -15.52
CA HIS A 244 17.04 -1.22 -15.64
C HIS A 244 17.70 -1.27 -17.03
N GLN A 245 17.06 -0.76 -18.09
CA GLN A 245 17.72 -0.62 -19.40
C GLN A 245 18.90 0.36 -19.37
N TYR A 246 18.97 1.22 -18.35
CA TYR A 246 20.03 2.21 -18.15
C TYR A 246 20.90 1.91 -16.92
N ASP A 247 20.87 0.68 -16.40
CA ASP A 247 21.53 0.30 -15.13
C ASP A 247 21.12 1.21 -13.96
N CYS A 248 19.93 1.79 -14.03
CA CYS A 248 19.36 2.71 -13.04
C CYS A 248 18.50 1.92 -12.05
N LEU A 249 18.80 2.02 -10.75
CA LEU A 249 18.08 1.33 -9.70
C LEU A 249 16.72 2.01 -9.41
N ILE A 250 15.79 1.25 -8.82
CA ILE A 250 14.50 1.76 -8.41
C ILE A 250 14.31 1.62 -6.89
N LEU A 251 13.88 2.71 -6.25
CA LEU A 251 13.33 2.69 -4.89
C LEU A 251 11.86 3.01 -4.94
N VAL A 252 11.04 2.12 -4.42
CA VAL A 252 9.59 2.27 -4.35
C VAL A 252 9.17 2.63 -2.92
N ASP A 253 8.56 3.81 -2.74
CA ASP A 253 7.80 4.14 -1.53
C ASP A 253 6.44 3.42 -1.59
N GLY A 254 6.34 2.34 -0.84
CA GLY A 254 5.15 1.50 -0.72
C GLY A 254 4.23 1.90 0.43
N ALA A 255 4.46 3.03 1.10
CA ALA A 255 3.75 3.38 2.34
C ALA A 255 2.21 3.43 2.20
N GLN A 256 1.70 3.86 1.05
CA GLN A 256 0.27 3.75 0.73
C GLN A 256 -0.03 2.47 -0.04
N GLY A 257 0.76 2.16 -1.06
CA GLY A 257 0.47 1.07 -1.99
C GLY A 257 0.32 -0.29 -1.34
N ILE A 258 1.15 -0.64 -0.34
CA ILE A 258 1.11 -1.93 0.38
C ILE A 258 -0.24 -2.20 1.07
N VAL A 259 -0.98 -1.14 1.40
CA VAL A 259 -2.29 -1.25 2.07
C VAL A 259 -3.38 -1.68 1.10
N HIS A 260 -3.29 -1.21 -0.15
CA HIS A 260 -4.35 -1.27 -1.15
C HIS A 260 -4.11 -2.33 -2.23
N THR A 261 -2.83 -2.64 -2.51
CA THR A 261 -2.47 -3.53 -3.62
C THR A 261 -1.36 -4.49 -3.21
N PRO A 262 -1.54 -5.82 -3.39
CA PRO A 262 -0.48 -6.79 -3.17
C PRO A 262 0.76 -6.47 -4.02
N VAL A 263 1.94 -6.66 -3.41
CA VAL A 263 3.24 -6.41 -4.04
C VAL A 263 4.02 -7.72 -4.14
N ASP A 264 4.60 -7.95 -5.31
CA ASP A 264 5.52 -9.05 -5.57
C ASP A 264 6.85 -8.46 -6.04
N VAL A 265 7.80 -8.31 -5.12
CA VAL A 265 9.07 -7.62 -5.40
C VAL A 265 9.96 -8.39 -6.39
N GLN A 266 9.82 -9.72 -6.46
CA GLN A 266 10.56 -10.53 -7.41
C GLN A 266 9.99 -10.37 -8.83
N ARG A 267 8.67 -10.50 -8.98
CA ARG A 267 8.00 -10.35 -10.28
C ARG A 267 8.16 -8.96 -10.87
N LEU A 268 8.16 -7.94 -10.01
CA LEU A 268 8.33 -6.54 -10.39
C LEU A 268 9.81 -6.13 -10.52
N ASP A 269 10.73 -7.02 -10.13
CA ASP A 269 12.19 -6.81 -10.14
C ASP A 269 12.63 -5.55 -9.37
N ILE A 270 11.92 -5.23 -8.26
CA ILE A 270 12.15 -4.04 -7.45
C ILE A 270 13.48 -4.16 -6.69
N ASP A 271 14.31 -3.12 -6.74
CA ASP A 271 15.60 -3.08 -6.05
C ASP A 271 15.47 -2.77 -4.57
N PHE A 272 14.69 -1.72 -4.23
CA PHE A 272 14.37 -1.32 -2.87
C PHE A 272 12.88 -1.01 -2.72
N TYR A 273 12.27 -1.48 -1.63
CA TYR A 273 10.87 -1.20 -1.29
C TYR A 273 10.75 -0.84 0.18
N ALA A 274 10.09 0.28 0.48
CA ALA A 274 9.97 0.80 1.84
C ALA A 274 8.51 1.02 2.24
N PHE A 275 8.13 0.59 3.46
CA PHE A 275 6.81 0.90 3.99
C PHE A 275 6.79 1.00 5.51
N SER A 276 5.70 1.56 6.07
CA SER A 276 5.46 1.72 7.51
C SER A 276 4.36 0.80 7.98
N ALA A 277 4.57 0.09 9.08
CA ALA A 277 3.60 -0.85 9.63
C ALA A 277 2.29 -0.16 10.06
N HIS A 278 2.36 1.08 10.57
CA HIS A 278 1.20 1.78 11.12
C HIS A 278 0.10 2.09 10.09
N LYS A 279 0.40 2.10 8.80
CA LYS A 279 -0.60 2.24 7.73
C LYS A 279 -1.24 0.92 7.35
N LEU A 280 -0.51 -0.20 7.54
CA LEU A 280 -0.99 -1.56 7.33
C LEU A 280 -1.45 -2.21 8.64
N TYR A 281 -2.30 -1.50 9.40
CA TYR A 281 -2.90 -1.94 10.67
C TYR A 281 -1.90 -2.29 11.79
N GLY A 282 -0.59 -2.20 11.56
CA GLY A 282 0.47 -2.51 12.49
C GLY A 282 0.80 -1.36 13.46
N PRO A 283 1.79 -1.52 14.34
CA PRO A 283 2.16 -0.53 15.35
C PRO A 283 2.85 0.69 14.75
N ASN A 284 2.83 1.79 15.50
CA ASN A 284 3.66 2.97 15.24
C ASN A 284 5.12 2.68 15.55
N GLY A 285 6.06 3.44 14.93
CA GLY A 285 7.48 3.31 15.20
C GLY A 285 8.10 1.99 14.70
N LEU A 286 7.47 1.39 13.69
CA LEU A 286 7.97 0.23 12.96
C LEU A 286 7.78 0.44 11.46
N GLY A 287 8.81 0.11 10.69
CA GLY A 287 8.80 0.08 9.24
C GLY A 287 9.70 -1.02 8.71
N VAL A 288 9.69 -1.13 7.41
CA VAL A 288 10.39 -2.16 6.66
C VAL A 288 11.13 -1.53 5.49
N LEU A 289 12.37 -1.95 5.29
CA LEU A 289 13.09 -1.86 4.03
C LEU A 289 13.28 -3.28 3.48
N TYR A 290 12.79 -3.52 2.28
CA TYR A 290 13.23 -4.63 1.44
C TYR A 290 14.35 -4.15 0.52
N GLY A 291 15.35 -4.97 0.28
CA GLY A 291 16.36 -4.76 -0.75
C GLY A 291 16.80 -6.06 -1.38
N LYS A 292 17.23 -6.03 -2.65
CA LYS A 292 17.90 -7.17 -3.29
C LYS A 292 19.14 -7.53 -2.51
N GLY A 293 19.42 -8.84 -2.37
CA GLY A 293 20.50 -9.34 -1.51
C GLY A 293 21.87 -8.76 -1.84
N GLU A 294 22.21 -8.72 -3.11
CA GLU A 294 23.47 -8.15 -3.61
C GLU A 294 23.60 -6.64 -3.31
N LEU A 295 22.48 -5.91 -3.35
CA LEU A 295 22.50 -4.48 -3.02
C LEU A 295 22.68 -4.28 -1.52
N LEU A 296 21.98 -5.07 -0.70
CA LEU A 296 22.13 -5.02 0.75
C LEU A 296 23.52 -5.43 1.22
N ASP A 297 24.13 -6.44 0.59
CA ASP A 297 25.49 -6.85 0.87
C ASP A 297 26.53 -5.76 0.55
N ALA A 298 26.25 -4.99 -0.50
CA ALA A 298 27.06 -3.85 -0.92
C ALA A 298 26.81 -2.57 -0.09
N MET A 299 25.75 -2.52 0.75
CA MET A 299 25.45 -1.34 1.59
C MET A 299 26.37 -1.24 2.79
N SER A 300 26.80 -0.01 3.07
CA SER A 300 27.49 0.32 4.33
C SER A 300 26.50 0.55 5.49
N PRO A 301 26.84 0.18 6.72
CA PRO A 301 26.06 0.60 7.89
C PRO A 301 25.96 2.14 7.95
N TRP A 302 24.77 2.62 8.27
CA TRP A 302 24.54 4.06 8.45
C TRP A 302 24.50 4.45 9.93
N GLN A 303 23.85 3.63 10.75
CA GLN A 303 23.76 3.85 12.20
C GLN A 303 24.73 2.92 12.92
N GLY A 304 25.51 3.47 13.85
CA GLY A 304 26.39 2.71 14.72
C GLY A 304 25.74 2.41 16.08
N GLY A 305 25.99 1.23 16.64
CA GLY A 305 25.47 0.84 17.94
C GLY A 305 25.74 -0.62 18.28
N GLY A 306 25.22 -1.07 19.40
CA GLY A 306 25.30 -2.49 19.77
C GLY A 306 24.48 -3.35 18.79
N LYS A 307 24.77 -4.65 18.74
CA LYS A 307 24.12 -5.69 17.93
C LYS A 307 24.55 -5.72 16.44
N MET A 308 24.92 -4.60 15.84
CA MET A 308 25.18 -4.49 14.40
C MET A 308 26.64 -4.87 13.99
N LEU A 309 27.43 -5.39 14.93
CA LEU A 309 28.85 -5.69 14.75
C LEU A 309 29.24 -7.04 15.41
N THR A 310 30.25 -7.70 14.84
CA THR A 310 30.89 -8.90 15.41
C THR A 310 32.08 -8.55 16.27
N GLN A 311 32.86 -7.54 15.87
CA GLN A 311 34.05 -7.09 16.57
C GLN A 311 34.16 -5.57 16.55
N VAL A 312 34.70 -5.00 17.63
CA VAL A 312 34.99 -3.56 17.74
C VAL A 312 36.26 -3.32 18.57
N SER A 313 37.07 -2.36 18.13
CA SER A 313 38.21 -1.82 18.85
C SER A 313 38.33 -0.32 18.53
N PHE A 314 39.27 0.37 19.19
CA PHE A 314 39.55 1.78 18.84
C PHE A 314 40.06 1.98 17.39
N ASN A 315 40.53 0.90 16.74
CA ASN A 315 41.04 0.93 15.37
C ASN A 315 40.00 0.63 14.32
N GLY A 316 38.77 0.29 14.72
CA GLY A 316 37.66 -0.01 13.79
C GLY A 316 36.74 -1.10 14.30
N PHE A 317 35.80 -1.49 13.45
CA PHE A 317 34.80 -2.52 13.70
C PHE A 317 34.53 -3.39 12.50
N THR A 318 34.06 -4.62 12.74
CA THR A 318 33.54 -5.54 11.71
C THR A 318 32.03 -5.59 11.83
N PRO A 319 31.25 -5.19 10.80
CA PRO A 319 29.80 -5.27 10.84
C PRO A 319 29.31 -6.72 10.82
N GLU A 320 28.12 -6.93 11.36
CA GLU A 320 27.38 -8.19 11.22
C GLU A 320 26.94 -8.44 9.77
N ALA A 321 26.48 -9.65 9.49
CA ALA A 321 25.80 -9.98 8.26
C ALA A 321 24.48 -9.21 8.12
N VAL A 322 23.97 -9.10 6.90
CA VAL A 322 22.62 -8.61 6.60
C VAL A 322 21.62 -9.60 7.25
N PRO A 323 20.54 -9.11 7.87
CA PRO A 323 20.09 -7.72 8.01
C PRO A 323 20.66 -6.97 9.23
N TYR A 324 21.33 -7.67 10.13
CA TYR A 324 21.65 -7.19 11.48
C TYR A 324 22.59 -5.98 11.50
N ARG A 325 23.43 -5.80 10.47
CA ARG A 325 24.31 -4.62 10.33
C ARG A 325 23.56 -3.31 10.19
N PHE A 326 22.26 -3.35 9.85
CA PHE A 326 21.40 -2.18 9.69
C PHE A 326 20.47 -1.95 10.88
N GLU A 327 20.44 -2.87 11.86
CA GLU A 327 19.53 -2.85 13.00
C GLU A 327 20.28 -2.55 14.31
N ALA A 328 20.87 -1.36 14.39
CA ALA A 328 21.68 -0.95 15.53
C ALA A 328 20.85 -0.74 16.81
N GLY A 329 21.36 -1.22 17.95
CA GLY A 329 20.75 -1.04 19.26
C GLY A 329 19.68 -2.07 19.61
N THR A 330 18.92 -1.81 20.67
CA THR A 330 17.78 -2.66 21.06
C THR A 330 16.60 -2.39 20.12
N PRO A 331 16.08 -3.42 19.41
CA PRO A 331 15.00 -3.21 18.46
C PRO A 331 13.64 -3.02 19.16
N ASN A 332 12.66 -2.54 18.42
CA ASN A 332 11.26 -2.47 18.83
C ASN A 332 10.61 -3.88 18.85
N VAL A 333 11.00 -4.71 19.83
CA VAL A 333 10.54 -6.10 19.91
C VAL A 333 9.01 -6.19 20.01
N ALA A 334 8.40 -5.36 20.88
CA ALA A 334 6.95 -5.32 21.02
C ALA A 334 6.25 -5.01 19.69
N GLY A 335 6.76 -4.02 18.95
CA GLY A 335 6.23 -3.65 17.65
C GLY A 335 6.35 -4.78 16.62
N VAL A 336 7.51 -5.42 16.53
CA VAL A 336 7.74 -6.52 15.57
C VAL A 336 6.82 -7.71 15.86
N VAL A 337 6.70 -8.11 17.12
CA VAL A 337 5.85 -9.24 17.52
C VAL A 337 4.36 -8.93 17.32
N SER A 338 3.92 -7.71 17.61
CA SER A 338 2.53 -7.32 17.37
C SER A 338 2.22 -7.15 15.88
N PHE A 339 3.20 -6.75 15.07
CA PHE A 339 3.03 -6.72 13.61
C PHE A 339 2.91 -8.13 13.02
N ALA A 340 3.63 -9.13 13.57
CA ALA A 340 3.43 -10.52 13.18
C ALA A 340 1.98 -10.96 13.38
N ALA A 341 1.37 -10.65 14.52
CA ALA A 341 -0.05 -10.96 14.77
C ALA A 341 -0.98 -10.27 13.78
N THR A 342 -0.66 -9.03 13.40
CA THR A 342 -1.38 -8.30 12.35
C THR A 342 -1.27 -8.99 10.99
N LEU A 343 -0.07 -9.42 10.60
CA LEU A 343 0.16 -10.10 9.32
C LEU A 343 -0.54 -11.46 9.26
N GLU A 344 -0.53 -12.23 10.34
CA GLU A 344 -1.27 -13.49 10.44
C GLU A 344 -2.77 -13.27 10.33
N TRP A 345 -3.31 -12.23 10.98
CA TRP A 345 -4.70 -11.84 10.85
C TRP A 345 -5.03 -11.40 9.40
N LEU A 346 -4.18 -10.61 8.74
CA LEU A 346 -4.39 -10.17 7.35
C LEU A 346 -4.48 -11.34 6.37
N LYS A 347 -3.81 -12.47 6.62
CA LYS A 347 -3.96 -13.69 5.80
C LYS A 347 -5.39 -14.26 5.83
N THR A 348 -6.19 -13.92 6.81
CA THR A 348 -7.61 -14.34 6.92
C THR A 348 -8.57 -13.41 6.20
N VAL A 349 -8.07 -12.27 5.69
CA VAL A 349 -8.85 -11.22 5.03
C VAL A 349 -8.71 -11.34 3.52
N ASP A 350 -9.82 -11.33 2.80
CA ASP A 350 -9.83 -11.18 1.34
C ASP A 350 -9.54 -9.71 0.98
N ILE A 351 -8.26 -9.36 0.85
CA ILE A 351 -7.80 -7.98 0.64
C ILE A 351 -8.41 -7.35 -0.62
N PRO A 352 -8.44 -8.01 -1.79
CA PRO A 352 -9.08 -7.44 -2.97
C PRO A 352 -10.56 -7.09 -2.74
N LEU A 353 -11.30 -7.96 -2.05
CA LEU A 353 -12.71 -7.74 -1.77
C LEU A 353 -12.91 -6.62 -0.74
N ALA A 354 -12.05 -6.56 0.28
CA ALA A 354 -12.02 -5.51 1.29
C ALA A 354 -11.73 -4.14 0.66
N GLU A 355 -10.74 -4.05 -0.23
CA GLU A 355 -10.41 -2.81 -0.95
C GLU A 355 -11.53 -2.39 -1.90
N SER A 356 -12.15 -3.32 -2.61
CA SER A 356 -13.33 -3.03 -3.45
C SER A 356 -14.48 -2.42 -2.65
N HIS A 357 -14.69 -2.84 -1.40
CA HIS A 357 -15.65 -2.22 -0.50
C HIS A 357 -15.26 -0.77 -0.17
N ALA A 358 -13.99 -0.50 0.18
CA ALA A 358 -13.52 0.84 0.48
C ALA A 358 -13.63 1.78 -0.73
N VAL A 359 -13.29 1.30 -1.94
CA VAL A 359 -13.47 2.04 -3.20
C VAL A 359 -14.93 2.37 -3.44
N THR A 360 -15.85 1.41 -3.25
CA THR A 360 -17.30 1.63 -3.42
C THR A 360 -17.82 2.72 -2.47
N LEU A 361 -17.32 2.77 -1.22
CA LEU A 361 -17.67 3.85 -0.28
C LEU A 361 -17.14 5.21 -0.76
N THR A 362 -15.94 5.21 -1.31
CA THR A 362 -15.31 6.44 -1.83
C THR A 362 -16.05 6.95 -3.06
N ASP A 363 -16.45 6.06 -3.97
CA ASP A 363 -17.29 6.40 -5.14
C ASP A 363 -18.61 7.01 -4.69
N TYR A 364 -19.24 6.41 -3.68
CA TYR A 364 -20.49 6.94 -3.11
C TYR A 364 -20.27 8.31 -2.46
N ALA A 365 -19.19 8.52 -1.70
CA ALA A 365 -18.86 9.81 -1.10
C ALA A 365 -18.65 10.89 -2.17
N GLU A 366 -17.84 10.60 -3.20
CA GLU A 366 -17.57 11.51 -4.30
C GLU A 366 -18.86 11.86 -5.06
N GLN A 367 -19.71 10.88 -5.36
CA GLN A 367 -20.99 11.10 -6.01
C GLN A 367 -21.91 12.02 -5.19
N GLN A 368 -22.00 11.82 -3.85
CA GLN A 368 -22.83 12.66 -3.00
C GLN A 368 -22.27 14.08 -2.84
N LEU A 369 -20.96 14.24 -2.81
CA LEU A 369 -20.33 15.55 -2.68
C LEU A 369 -20.30 16.31 -4.03
N SER A 370 -20.28 15.62 -5.16
CA SER A 370 -20.26 16.25 -6.48
C SER A 370 -21.51 17.08 -6.82
N ILE A 371 -22.60 16.88 -6.04
CA ILE A 371 -23.84 17.67 -6.17
C ILE A 371 -23.68 19.08 -5.57
N LEU A 372 -22.66 19.28 -4.70
CA LEU A 372 -22.41 20.56 -4.05
C LEU A 372 -21.76 21.55 -5.01
N ALA A 373 -22.21 22.79 -4.98
CA ALA A 373 -21.62 23.85 -5.79
C ALA A 373 -20.13 24.02 -5.44
N GLY A 374 -19.30 24.16 -6.47
CA GLY A 374 -17.86 24.37 -6.29
C GLY A 374 -17.05 23.14 -5.86
N PHE A 375 -17.64 21.95 -5.78
CA PHE A 375 -16.90 20.72 -5.48
C PHE A 375 -15.86 20.41 -6.58
N ILE A 376 -14.62 20.18 -6.16
CA ILE A 376 -13.51 19.80 -7.04
C ILE A 376 -12.86 18.55 -6.45
N SER A 377 -12.82 17.47 -7.21
CA SER A 377 -12.14 16.21 -6.86
C SER A 377 -10.76 16.13 -7.52
N TYR A 378 -9.78 15.67 -6.74
CA TYR A 378 -8.43 15.34 -7.22
C TYR A 378 -8.17 13.83 -7.17
N ARG A 379 -9.22 13.05 -6.90
CA ARG A 379 -9.15 11.60 -6.75
C ARG A 379 -8.83 10.91 -8.07
N ALA A 380 -7.94 9.91 -8.01
CA ALA A 380 -7.77 8.96 -9.10
C ALA A 380 -8.94 7.96 -9.14
N ALA A 381 -9.30 7.50 -10.34
CA ALA A 381 -10.28 6.43 -10.49
C ALA A 381 -9.88 5.19 -9.68
N ASN A 382 -10.86 4.55 -9.03
CA ASN A 382 -10.67 3.35 -8.21
C ASN A 382 -9.75 3.52 -6.97
N ALA A 383 -9.51 4.74 -6.51
CA ALA A 383 -8.81 4.97 -5.25
C ALA A 383 -9.80 4.99 -4.07
N SER A 384 -9.37 4.50 -2.91
CA SER A 384 -10.09 4.62 -1.64
C SER A 384 -9.73 5.89 -0.85
N LEU A 385 -9.02 6.82 -1.48
CA LEU A 385 -8.70 8.16 -1.00
C LEU A 385 -9.48 9.19 -1.81
N LEU A 386 -10.18 10.10 -1.13
CA LEU A 386 -10.86 11.23 -1.75
C LEU A 386 -10.21 12.54 -1.31
N ALA A 387 -9.35 13.09 -2.16
CA ALA A 387 -8.85 14.44 -2.02
C ALA A 387 -9.77 15.41 -2.75
N PHE A 388 -10.20 16.49 -2.08
CA PHE A 388 -11.17 17.43 -2.65
C PHE A 388 -11.05 18.82 -2.07
N ASN A 389 -11.61 19.79 -2.77
CA ASN A 389 -11.85 21.17 -2.32
C ASN A 389 -13.27 21.63 -2.67
N ILE A 390 -13.68 22.71 -2.05
CA ILE A 390 -14.86 23.48 -2.45
C ILE A 390 -14.36 24.85 -2.92
N GLN A 391 -14.70 25.25 -4.12
CA GLN A 391 -14.26 26.52 -4.73
C GLN A 391 -14.70 27.71 -3.87
N GLY A 392 -13.77 28.62 -3.60
CA GLY A 392 -14.03 29.81 -2.77
C GLY A 392 -13.93 29.58 -1.27
N ILE A 393 -13.79 28.33 -0.78
CA ILE A 393 -13.67 28.01 0.64
C ILE A 393 -12.29 27.46 0.94
N HIS A 394 -11.65 28.00 1.98
CA HIS A 394 -10.34 27.53 2.39
C HIS A 394 -10.46 26.14 3.06
N HIS A 395 -9.63 25.18 2.65
CA HIS A 395 -9.70 23.79 3.10
C HIS A 395 -9.60 23.63 4.64
N ASN A 396 -8.84 24.51 5.34
CA ASN A 396 -8.71 24.42 6.80
C ASN A 396 -9.99 24.86 7.52
N ASP A 397 -10.69 25.88 7.02
CA ASP A 397 -11.94 26.35 7.64
C ASP A 397 -13.00 25.27 7.53
N LEU A 398 -13.13 24.67 6.34
CA LEU A 398 -14.04 23.55 6.13
C LEU A 398 -13.67 22.34 7.01
N ALA A 399 -12.38 22.01 7.14
CA ALA A 399 -11.92 20.90 7.98
C ALA A 399 -12.21 21.12 9.45
N THR A 400 -12.08 22.35 9.95
CA THR A 400 -12.37 22.72 11.35
C THR A 400 -13.83 22.46 11.68
N LEU A 401 -14.75 22.95 10.85
CA LEU A 401 -16.18 22.74 11.05
C LEU A 401 -16.62 21.27 10.93
N ILE A 402 -16.00 20.52 10.03
CA ILE A 402 -16.23 19.08 9.90
C ILE A 402 -15.74 18.33 11.15
N ALA A 403 -14.60 18.73 11.72
CA ALA A 403 -14.06 18.10 12.93
C ALA A 403 -14.99 18.32 14.16
N GLU A 404 -15.67 19.47 14.24
CA GLU A 404 -16.68 19.73 15.28
C GLU A 404 -17.89 18.76 15.21
N GLN A 405 -18.12 18.15 14.04
CA GLN A 405 -19.14 17.10 13.87
C GLN A 405 -18.60 15.68 14.17
N ASN A 406 -17.49 15.56 14.92
CA ASN A 406 -16.82 14.30 15.27
C ASN A 406 -16.39 13.46 14.03
N ILE A 407 -15.95 14.11 12.97
CA ILE A 407 -15.41 13.46 11.78
C ILE A 407 -13.92 13.76 11.67
N SER A 408 -13.10 12.70 11.70
CA SER A 408 -11.67 12.79 11.53
C SER A 408 -11.31 12.68 10.06
N LEU A 409 -10.88 13.76 9.44
CA LEU A 409 -10.25 13.80 8.12
C LEU A 409 -9.02 14.71 8.17
N ARG A 410 -8.25 14.76 7.10
CA ARG A 410 -7.04 15.58 7.04
C ARG A 410 -7.21 16.74 6.06
N SER A 411 -6.64 17.90 6.41
CA SER A 411 -6.51 19.03 5.51
C SER A 411 -5.05 19.49 5.38
N GLY A 412 -4.75 20.26 4.34
CA GLY A 412 -3.45 20.89 4.10
C GLY A 412 -2.66 20.25 2.98
N GLN A 413 -1.33 20.29 3.09
CA GLN A 413 -0.41 19.90 2.01
C GLN A 413 -0.08 18.40 1.97
N HIS A 414 -0.52 17.60 2.93
CA HIS A 414 -0.34 16.14 3.00
C HIS A 414 1.12 15.67 2.85
N CYS A 415 2.11 16.51 3.17
CA CYS A 415 3.54 16.27 2.93
C CYS A 415 3.87 15.94 1.46
N ALA A 416 3.14 16.53 0.51
CA ALA A 416 3.32 16.37 -0.94
C ALA A 416 3.20 17.71 -1.65
N GLN A 417 3.90 18.74 -1.16
CA GLN A 417 3.81 20.10 -1.65
C GLN A 417 4.09 20.21 -3.16
N PRO A 418 5.12 19.57 -3.75
CA PRO A 418 5.33 19.65 -5.20
C PRO A 418 4.15 19.16 -6.03
N LEU A 419 3.45 18.12 -5.57
CA LEU A 419 2.23 17.63 -6.23
C LEU A 419 1.11 18.69 -6.17
N LEU A 420 0.92 19.33 -5.01
CA LEU A 420 -0.13 20.36 -4.86
C LEU A 420 0.19 21.60 -5.70
N ASP A 421 1.45 21.99 -5.78
CA ASP A 421 1.92 23.09 -6.64
C ASP A 421 1.63 22.77 -8.12
N ALA A 422 1.88 21.53 -8.55
CA ALA A 422 1.57 21.07 -9.90
C ALA A 422 0.05 21.00 -10.19
N LEU A 423 -0.78 20.74 -9.16
CA LEU A 423 -2.24 20.82 -9.24
C LEU A 423 -2.77 22.26 -9.15
N GLY A 424 -1.92 23.25 -8.88
CA GLY A 424 -2.28 24.67 -8.75
C GLY A 424 -3.07 25.00 -7.49
N ILE A 425 -2.86 24.26 -6.39
CA ILE A 425 -3.58 24.42 -5.12
C ILE A 425 -2.63 24.51 -3.92
N SER A 426 -3.01 25.28 -2.91
CA SER A 426 -2.22 25.46 -1.68
C SER A 426 -2.42 24.32 -0.66
N GLY A 427 -3.47 23.54 -0.81
CA GLY A 427 -3.87 22.43 0.06
C GLY A 427 -5.22 21.87 -0.35
N CYS A 428 -5.61 20.75 0.26
CA CYS A 428 -6.93 20.15 0.08
C CYS A 428 -7.37 19.39 1.31
N LEU A 429 -8.66 19.00 1.36
CA LEU A 429 -9.15 18.00 2.30
C LEU A 429 -8.87 16.61 1.72
N ARG A 430 -8.66 15.63 2.61
CA ARG A 430 -8.54 14.22 2.23
C ARG A 430 -9.33 13.36 3.20
N ALA A 431 -10.35 12.70 2.69
CA ALA A 431 -11.02 11.60 3.35
C ALA A 431 -10.45 10.27 2.83
N SER A 432 -10.01 9.39 3.70
CA SER A 432 -9.46 8.08 3.34
C SER A 432 -10.31 6.97 3.94
N PHE A 433 -10.90 6.18 3.06
CA PHE A 433 -11.79 5.09 3.42
C PHE A 433 -11.00 3.78 3.53
N MET A 434 -11.34 3.00 4.54
CA MET A 434 -10.78 1.68 4.77
C MET A 434 -11.91 0.65 4.88
N PRO A 435 -11.61 -0.65 4.78
CA PRO A 435 -12.64 -1.70 4.84
C PRO A 435 -13.51 -1.68 6.10
N TYR A 436 -13.08 -1.04 7.18
CA TYR A 436 -13.88 -0.88 8.40
C TYR A 436 -14.87 0.30 8.37
N ASN A 437 -14.82 1.16 7.34
CA ASN A 437 -15.82 2.19 7.13
C ASN A 437 -17.10 1.59 6.55
N ASN A 438 -18.21 2.30 6.72
CA ASN A 438 -19.51 1.91 6.21
C ASN A 438 -20.25 3.10 5.58
N ARG A 439 -21.41 2.82 5.00
CA ARG A 439 -22.22 3.85 4.33
C ARG A 439 -22.64 4.98 5.27
N GLN A 440 -22.93 4.68 6.55
CA GLN A 440 -23.30 5.71 7.52
C GLN A 440 -22.15 6.69 7.79
N ASP A 441 -20.88 6.22 7.74
CA ASP A 441 -19.72 7.11 7.85
C ASP A 441 -19.70 8.11 6.69
N VAL A 442 -20.03 7.68 5.47
CA VAL A 442 -20.15 8.56 4.29
C VAL A 442 -21.31 9.55 4.45
N ASP A 443 -22.49 9.08 4.84
CA ASP A 443 -23.67 9.93 5.01
C ASP A 443 -23.42 11.03 6.06
N LYS A 444 -22.71 10.71 7.13
CA LYS A 444 -22.29 11.69 8.16
C LYS A 444 -21.29 12.70 7.58
N LEU A 445 -20.29 12.26 6.79
CA LEU A 445 -19.34 13.15 6.12
C LEU A 445 -20.08 14.16 5.23
N VAL A 446 -20.97 13.67 4.37
CA VAL A 446 -21.75 14.52 3.45
C VAL A 446 -22.60 15.53 4.21
N SER A 447 -23.26 15.10 5.31
CA SER A 447 -24.05 15.98 6.16
C SER A 447 -23.21 17.05 6.83
N ALA A 448 -22.02 16.69 7.34
CA ALA A 448 -21.09 17.64 7.96
C ALA A 448 -20.54 18.67 6.96
N VAL A 449 -20.21 18.24 5.74
CA VAL A 449 -19.79 19.17 4.67
C VAL A 449 -20.91 20.15 4.35
N LYS A 450 -22.14 19.68 4.16
CA LYS A 450 -23.30 20.56 3.90
C LYS A 450 -23.55 21.56 5.04
N PHE A 451 -23.46 21.10 6.28
CA PHE A 451 -23.59 21.95 7.45
C PHE A 451 -22.49 23.02 7.51
N ALA A 452 -21.22 22.63 7.31
CA ALA A 452 -20.11 23.54 7.29
C ALA A 452 -20.26 24.63 6.18
N LEU A 453 -20.72 24.24 4.99
CA LEU A 453 -20.98 25.17 3.89
C LEU A 453 -22.06 26.19 4.26
N SER A 454 -23.15 25.77 4.89
CA SER A 454 -24.21 26.70 5.32
C SER A 454 -23.74 27.76 6.32
N LEU A 455 -22.66 27.50 7.06
CA LEU A 455 -22.04 28.47 7.97
C LEU A 455 -21.01 29.39 7.33
N LEU A 456 -20.41 28.95 6.21
CA LEU A 456 -19.34 29.68 5.52
C LEU A 456 -19.86 30.55 4.36
N GLU A 457 -21.10 30.32 3.91
CA GLU A 457 -21.78 31.09 2.86
C GLU A 457 -22.62 32.26 3.43
N GLU A 458 -22.81 32.34 4.78
CA GLU A 458 -23.40 33.51 5.48
C GLU A 458 -22.33 34.61 5.69
#